data_3c8561802ba2422349a70794fce59bcc
#
_entry.id   3c8561802ba2422349a70794fce59bcc
#
_cell.length_a   1.000
_cell.length_b   1.000
_cell.length_c   1.000
_cell.angle_alpha   90.00
_cell.angle_beta   90.00
_cell.angle_gamma   90.00
#
_symmetry.space_group_name_H-M   'P 1'
#
loop_
_entity.id
_entity.type
_entity.pdbx_description
1 polymer ?
#
loop_
_entity_poly.entity_id
_entity_poly.type
_entity_poly.pdbx_seq_one_letter_code
_entity_poly.pdbx_strand_id
1 'polypeptide(L)'
;DRRGSGEFGMPGGSVVNDYVPFYFSPITSFTYTIYQKNVPLVSPTGEYLRQSCEDDRIFFVGRPDSFRDSGLFYCFSDYALNSNAPLPSIETDLDRLEDHVHWEVFDEAHDKASIPEIGYPGVNSWFHSMVSPAHRMSRSPKRMAEFLVYGAVPLGFVGCIIVKTDDMRDKLQTMMDASIWNIPIHTKPGCFYG
;
A
#
# COMPACT_ATOMS: atom_id res chain seq x y z
N ASP A 1 -17.96 6.16 -8.75
CA ASP A 1 -16.80 5.95 -7.87
C ASP A 1 -17.30 5.40 -6.51
N ARG A 2 -17.07 4.10 -6.27
CA ARG A 2 -17.52 3.42 -5.05
C ARG A 2 -16.78 3.94 -3.80
N ARG A 3 -15.52 4.34 -3.93
CA ARG A 3 -14.73 4.86 -2.82
C ARG A 3 -15.22 6.23 -2.33
N GLY A 4 -15.92 6.97 -3.19
CA GLY A 4 -16.62 8.22 -2.85
C GLY A 4 -18.06 8.01 -2.39
N SER A 5 -18.58 6.78 -2.39
CA SER A 5 -19.91 6.44 -1.90
C SER A 5 -19.87 6.04 -0.42
N GLY A 6 -20.98 6.18 0.30
CA GLY A 6 -21.08 5.73 1.69
C GLY A 6 -21.24 4.21 1.89
N GLU A 7 -21.01 3.39 0.83
CA GLU A 7 -21.28 1.94 0.84
C GLU A 7 -20.48 1.14 1.86
N PHE A 8 -19.28 1.60 2.22
CA PHE A 8 -18.37 0.85 3.09
C PHE A 8 -18.54 1.14 4.57
N GLY A 9 -19.52 1.98 4.95
CA GLY A 9 -19.78 2.27 6.36
C GLY A 9 -18.58 2.86 7.11
N MET A 10 -17.86 3.77 6.44
CA MET A 10 -16.68 4.40 7.04
C MET A 10 -17.03 5.15 8.31
N PRO A 11 -16.12 5.18 9.31
CA PRO A 11 -16.36 5.84 10.58
C PRO A 11 -16.72 7.33 10.44
N GLY A 12 -17.63 7.80 11.28
CA GLY A 12 -18.05 9.22 11.31
C GLY A 12 -18.84 9.70 10.10
N GLY A 13 -19.31 8.78 9.22
CA GLY A 13 -20.02 9.14 7.98
C GLY A 13 -19.11 9.67 6.87
N SER A 14 -17.79 9.49 7.00
CA SER A 14 -16.79 9.78 5.97
C SER A 14 -16.89 8.80 4.80
N VAL A 15 -16.15 9.04 3.75
CA VAL A 15 -16.00 8.13 2.60
C VAL A 15 -14.54 7.71 2.43
N VAL A 16 -14.28 6.61 1.72
CA VAL A 16 -12.92 6.09 1.57
C VAL A 16 -11.97 7.12 0.95
N ASN A 17 -12.47 8.00 0.08
CA ASN A 17 -11.67 9.05 -0.55
C ASN A 17 -11.20 10.16 0.42
N ASP A 18 -11.74 10.20 1.65
CA ASP A 18 -11.26 11.12 2.68
C ASP A 18 -9.98 10.64 3.38
N TYR A 19 -9.50 9.43 3.03
CA TYR A 19 -8.36 8.79 3.67
C TYR A 19 -7.18 8.62 2.71
N VAL A 20 -5.97 8.64 3.29
CA VAL A 20 -4.75 8.18 2.64
C VAL A 20 -4.64 6.66 2.84
N PRO A 21 -4.73 5.86 1.76
CA PRO A 21 -4.68 4.40 1.86
C PRO A 21 -3.24 3.87 1.84
N PHE A 22 -2.98 2.84 2.65
CA PHE A 22 -1.77 2.05 2.64
C PHE A 22 -2.12 0.58 2.43
N TYR A 23 -1.38 -0.10 1.57
CA TYR A 23 -1.47 -1.56 1.44
C TYR A 23 -0.48 -2.24 2.38
N PHE A 24 -0.83 -3.41 2.88
CA PHE A 24 0.06 -4.24 3.69
C PHE A 24 1.16 -4.94 2.87
N SER A 25 1.12 -4.82 1.55
CA SER A 25 2.14 -5.36 0.64
C SER A 25 2.35 -4.45 -0.56
N PRO A 26 3.58 -4.30 -1.06
CA PRO A 26 3.84 -3.53 -2.28
C PRO A 26 3.32 -4.21 -3.55
N ILE A 27 3.12 -5.53 -3.51
CA ILE A 27 2.63 -6.33 -4.65
C ILE A 27 1.12 -6.49 -4.56
N THR A 28 0.38 -5.72 -5.36
CA THR A 28 -1.08 -5.68 -5.41
C THR A 28 -1.58 -5.78 -6.87
N SER A 29 -2.90 -5.96 -7.07
CA SER A 29 -3.49 -5.91 -8.40
C SER A 29 -3.37 -4.51 -9.02
N PHE A 30 -3.46 -3.45 -8.23
CA PHE A 30 -3.28 -2.09 -8.72
C PHE A 30 -1.86 -1.83 -9.21
N THR A 31 -0.84 -2.28 -8.45
CA THR A 31 0.55 -2.15 -8.86
C THR A 31 0.87 -3.01 -10.09
N TYR A 32 0.16 -4.15 -10.29
CA TYR A 32 0.24 -4.89 -11.55
C TYR A 32 -0.33 -4.10 -12.73
N THR A 33 -1.42 -3.37 -12.54
CA THR A 33 -2.01 -2.50 -13.58
C THR A 33 -1.04 -1.39 -14.02
N ILE A 34 -0.26 -0.83 -13.08
CA ILE A 34 0.82 0.12 -13.36
C ILE A 34 1.93 -0.57 -14.17
N TYR A 35 2.37 -1.75 -13.76
CA TYR A 35 3.36 -2.55 -14.49
C TYR A 35 2.95 -2.82 -15.94
N GLN A 36 1.66 -3.10 -16.17
CA GLN A 36 1.09 -3.28 -17.52
C GLN A 36 0.93 -1.95 -18.30
N LYS A 37 1.34 -0.82 -17.72
CA LYS A 37 1.22 0.52 -18.32
C LYS A 37 -0.23 0.94 -18.63
N ASN A 38 -1.18 0.45 -17.83
CA ASN A 38 -2.60 0.73 -18.02
C ASN A 38 -3.12 1.88 -17.15
N VAL A 39 -2.23 2.60 -16.45
CA VAL A 39 -2.58 3.76 -15.63
C VAL A 39 -1.97 5.02 -16.23
N PRO A 40 -2.76 6.04 -16.57
CA PRO A 40 -2.23 7.31 -17.04
C PRO A 40 -1.54 8.07 -15.91
N LEU A 41 -0.38 8.65 -16.19
CA LEU A 41 0.22 9.66 -15.33
C LEU A 41 -0.34 11.02 -15.73
N VAL A 42 -0.90 11.71 -14.76
CA VAL A 42 -1.50 13.03 -14.96
C VAL A 42 -0.83 14.06 -14.04
N SER A 43 -0.79 15.32 -14.48
CA SER A 43 -0.35 16.44 -13.64
C SER A 43 -1.35 16.70 -12.50
N PRO A 44 -0.99 17.50 -11.48
CA PRO A 44 -1.94 17.92 -10.45
C PRO A 44 -3.17 18.66 -10.99
N THR A 45 -3.06 19.24 -12.21
CA THR A 45 -4.16 19.90 -12.91
C THR A 45 -4.99 18.97 -13.79
N GLY A 46 -4.66 17.65 -13.80
CA GLY A 46 -5.39 16.64 -14.59
C GLY A 46 -4.93 16.49 -16.03
N GLU A 47 -3.85 17.17 -16.45
CA GLU A 47 -3.31 17.05 -17.80
C GLU A 47 -2.58 15.70 -17.98
N TYR A 48 -2.86 14.98 -19.06
CA TYR A 48 -2.18 13.73 -19.38
C TYR A 48 -0.70 14.00 -19.72
N LEU A 49 0.19 13.31 -19.03
CA LEU A 49 1.63 13.38 -19.25
C LEU A 49 2.13 12.21 -20.08
N ARG A 50 1.86 10.99 -19.64
CA ARG A 50 2.21 9.72 -20.29
C ARG A 50 1.59 8.54 -19.58
N GLN A 51 1.80 7.34 -20.08
CA GLN A 51 1.50 6.12 -19.28
C GLN A 51 2.54 5.95 -18.17
N SER A 52 2.07 5.57 -16.98
CA SER A 52 2.94 5.25 -15.85
C SER A 52 3.75 3.98 -16.10
N CYS A 53 4.88 3.84 -15.44
CA CYS A 53 5.68 2.62 -15.44
C CYS A 53 6.20 2.31 -14.03
N GLU A 54 6.81 1.14 -13.86
CA GLU A 54 7.35 0.71 -12.57
C GLU A 54 8.42 1.65 -12.00
N ASP A 55 9.21 2.28 -12.88
CA ASP A 55 10.30 3.16 -12.46
C ASP A 55 9.80 4.52 -11.93
N ASP A 56 8.52 4.86 -12.20
CA ASP A 56 7.87 6.07 -11.65
C ASP A 56 7.39 5.88 -10.22
N ARG A 57 7.34 4.64 -9.78
CA ARG A 57 6.72 4.28 -8.51
C ARG A 57 7.73 4.32 -7.38
N ILE A 58 7.32 4.92 -6.28
CA ILE A 58 8.02 4.86 -5.01
C ILE A 58 7.04 4.37 -3.93
N PHE A 59 7.54 3.74 -2.90
CA PHE A 59 6.74 3.38 -1.74
C PHE A 59 7.16 4.19 -0.53
N PHE A 60 6.20 4.85 0.11
CA PHE A 60 6.34 5.35 1.47
C PHE A 60 5.94 4.24 2.42
N VAL A 61 6.85 3.82 3.27
CA VAL A 61 6.64 2.69 4.17
C VAL A 61 6.56 3.19 5.60
N GLY A 62 5.49 2.87 6.29
CA GLY A 62 5.26 3.18 7.69
C GLY A 62 4.86 1.94 8.49
N ARG A 63 4.81 2.07 9.81
CA ARG A 63 4.36 1.03 10.73
C ARG A 63 2.99 1.42 11.28
N PRO A 64 1.98 0.54 11.29
CA PRO A 64 0.67 0.82 11.90
C PRO A 64 0.79 1.30 13.35
N ASP A 65 1.67 0.68 14.15
CA ASP A 65 1.88 1.04 15.56
C ASP A 65 2.27 2.51 15.77
N SER A 66 2.92 3.15 14.79
CA SER A 66 3.29 4.56 14.91
C SER A 66 2.09 5.50 14.97
N PHE A 67 0.92 5.03 14.57
CA PHE A 67 -0.31 5.81 14.61
C PHE A 67 -1.08 5.71 15.92
N ARG A 68 -0.74 4.76 16.82
CA ARG A 68 -1.48 4.47 18.05
C ARG A 68 -1.78 5.70 18.90
N ASP A 69 -0.78 6.50 19.20
CA ASP A 69 -0.91 7.68 20.07
C ASP A 69 -0.69 8.99 19.30
N SER A 70 -0.87 8.97 17.98
CA SER A 70 -0.54 10.10 17.11
C SER A 70 -1.57 11.23 17.14
N GLY A 71 -2.77 10.96 17.62
CA GLY A 71 -3.93 11.85 17.49
C GLY A 71 -4.54 11.85 16.08
N LEU A 72 -3.95 11.13 15.11
CA LEU A 72 -4.54 10.94 13.79
C LEU A 72 -5.62 9.85 13.86
N PHE A 73 -6.72 10.09 13.17
CA PHE A 73 -7.75 9.09 13.05
C PHE A 73 -7.40 8.10 11.94
N TYR A 74 -7.50 6.80 12.22
CA TYR A 74 -7.22 5.71 11.29
C TYR A 74 -8.24 4.59 11.41
N CYS A 75 -8.32 3.79 10.39
CA CYS A 75 -9.05 2.51 10.39
C CYS A 75 -8.40 1.55 9.40
N PHE A 76 -8.83 0.31 9.38
CA PHE A 76 -8.30 -0.68 8.43
C PHE A 76 -9.38 -1.68 8.04
N SER A 77 -9.23 -2.23 6.84
CA SER A 77 -10.15 -3.20 6.27
C SER A 77 -9.54 -4.60 6.23
N ASP A 78 -10.39 -5.62 6.22
CA ASP A 78 -10.02 -7.03 6.04
C ASP A 78 -9.94 -7.44 4.56
N TYR A 79 -10.67 -6.74 3.69
CA TYR A 79 -10.71 -6.94 2.24
C TYR A 79 -10.56 -5.64 1.47
N ALA A 80 -10.34 -5.76 0.17
CA ALA A 80 -10.28 -4.63 -0.76
C ALA A 80 -11.53 -3.74 -0.68
N LEU A 81 -11.34 -2.44 -0.55
CA LEU A 81 -12.42 -1.43 -0.52
C LEU A 81 -13.05 -1.16 -1.90
N ASN A 82 -13.03 -2.13 -2.77
CA ASN A 82 -13.77 -2.18 -4.03
C ASN A 82 -14.39 -3.58 -4.25
N SER A 83 -14.29 -4.48 -3.25
CA SER A 83 -14.86 -5.82 -3.31
C SER A 83 -16.38 -5.79 -3.16
N ASN A 84 -17.05 -6.62 -3.94
CA ASN A 84 -18.50 -6.85 -3.83
C ASN A 84 -18.83 -8.11 -3.01
N ALA A 85 -17.90 -9.06 -2.99
CA ALA A 85 -18.06 -10.34 -2.28
C ALA A 85 -16.68 -10.95 -1.99
N PRO A 86 -16.29 -11.06 -0.72
CA PRO A 86 -17.02 -10.53 0.45
C PRO A 86 -17.00 -9.01 0.51
N LEU A 87 -17.97 -8.43 1.21
CA LEU A 87 -17.93 -7.01 1.55
C LEU A 87 -16.86 -6.80 2.62
N PRO A 88 -16.01 -5.76 2.51
CA PRO A 88 -15.04 -5.45 3.53
C PRO A 88 -15.70 -5.01 4.84
N SER A 89 -15.11 -5.38 5.95
CA SER A 89 -15.42 -4.81 7.25
C SER A 89 -14.33 -3.84 7.69
N ILE A 90 -14.71 -2.83 8.49
CA ILE A 90 -13.82 -1.78 8.95
C ILE A 90 -13.62 -1.92 10.46
N GLU A 91 -12.36 -1.86 10.88
CA GLU A 91 -11.95 -1.87 12.28
C GLU A 91 -11.13 -0.61 12.60
N THR A 92 -11.22 -0.12 13.83
CA THR A 92 -10.52 1.08 14.31
C THR A 92 -9.60 0.79 15.51
N ASP A 93 -9.78 -0.34 16.16
CA ASP A 93 -8.95 -0.76 17.28
C ASP A 93 -7.70 -1.47 16.79
N LEU A 94 -6.54 -0.81 16.94
CA LEU A 94 -5.26 -1.35 16.46
C LEU A 94 -4.86 -2.67 17.16
N ASP A 95 -5.35 -2.93 18.37
CA ASP A 95 -5.09 -4.19 19.07
C ASP A 95 -5.75 -5.38 18.36
N ARG A 96 -6.72 -5.12 17.49
CA ARG A 96 -7.40 -6.13 16.67
C ARG A 96 -6.79 -6.30 15.27
N LEU A 97 -5.73 -5.57 14.93
CA LEU A 97 -5.14 -5.62 13.60
C LEU A 97 -4.75 -7.04 13.19
N GLU A 98 -4.13 -7.79 14.10
CA GLU A 98 -3.66 -9.17 13.85
C GLU A 98 -4.82 -10.15 13.62
N ASP A 99 -5.95 -9.94 14.28
CA ASP A 99 -7.14 -10.81 14.14
C ASP A 99 -8.03 -10.39 12.96
N HIS A 100 -7.97 -9.14 12.54
CA HIS A 100 -8.86 -8.58 11.52
C HIS A 100 -8.33 -8.76 10.11
N VAL A 101 -7.04 -8.57 9.90
CA VAL A 101 -6.39 -8.71 8.59
C VAL A 101 -6.05 -10.18 8.32
N HIS A 102 -6.26 -10.61 7.10
CA HIS A 102 -5.99 -11.97 6.65
C HIS A 102 -4.48 -12.21 6.39
N TRP A 103 -3.68 -12.27 7.46
CA TRP A 103 -2.22 -12.38 7.36
C TRP A 103 -1.75 -13.64 6.64
N GLU A 104 -2.56 -14.71 6.63
CA GLU A 104 -2.23 -15.95 5.93
C GLU A 104 -1.90 -15.76 4.44
N VAL A 105 -2.42 -14.70 3.80
CA VAL A 105 -2.11 -14.39 2.40
C VAL A 105 -0.83 -13.59 2.24
N PHE A 106 -0.30 -13.01 3.31
CA PHE A 106 0.97 -12.28 3.35
C PHE A 106 2.12 -13.14 3.87
N ASP A 107 1.82 -14.15 4.70
CA ASP A 107 2.78 -15.07 5.31
C ASP A 107 3.12 -16.28 4.43
N GLU A 108 2.61 -16.35 3.21
CA GLU A 108 3.02 -17.32 2.21
C GLU A 108 4.53 -17.20 1.93
N ALA A 109 5.12 -18.24 1.35
CA ALA A 109 6.55 -18.27 1.06
C ALA A 109 7.03 -16.99 0.35
N HIS A 110 8.01 -16.33 0.93
CA HIS A 110 8.58 -15.10 0.41
C HIS A 110 9.59 -15.42 -0.69
N ASP A 111 9.34 -14.95 -1.88
CA ASP A 111 10.17 -15.16 -3.06
C ASP A 111 10.84 -13.87 -3.58
N LYS A 112 10.60 -12.74 -2.91
CA LYS A 112 11.10 -11.42 -3.28
C LYS A 112 11.81 -10.73 -2.12
N ALA A 113 12.15 -9.44 -2.32
CA ALA A 113 12.92 -8.67 -1.35
C ALA A 113 12.26 -8.56 0.02
N SER A 114 13.08 -8.63 1.06
CA SER A 114 12.73 -8.19 2.42
C SER A 114 13.17 -6.75 2.66
N ILE A 115 12.63 -6.13 3.71
CA ILE A 115 13.01 -4.80 4.19
C ILE A 115 13.36 -4.93 5.68
N PRO A 116 14.52 -5.53 6.01
CA PRO A 116 14.90 -5.82 7.39
C PRO A 116 15.07 -4.57 8.24
N GLU A 117 15.34 -3.44 7.62
CA GLU A 117 15.50 -2.14 8.27
C GLU A 117 14.24 -1.69 9.05
N ILE A 118 13.07 -2.18 8.66
CA ILE A 118 11.81 -1.94 9.34
C ILE A 118 11.15 -3.22 9.88
N GLY A 119 11.87 -4.35 9.83
CA GLY A 119 11.37 -5.65 10.28
C GLY A 119 10.38 -6.31 9.32
N TYR A 120 10.29 -5.88 8.06
CA TYR A 120 9.42 -6.48 7.06
C TYR A 120 10.06 -7.76 6.49
N PRO A 121 9.45 -8.95 6.71
CA PRO A 121 10.12 -10.24 6.46
C PRO A 121 10.30 -10.57 4.98
N GLY A 122 9.43 -10.07 4.12
CA GLY A 122 9.56 -10.28 2.69
C GLY A 122 8.25 -10.09 1.93
N VAL A 123 8.38 -10.10 0.61
CA VAL A 123 7.26 -9.92 -0.33
C VAL A 123 7.01 -11.24 -1.04
N ASN A 124 5.81 -11.76 -0.96
CA ASN A 124 5.41 -12.91 -1.76
C ASN A 124 4.78 -12.49 -3.10
N SER A 125 4.81 -13.40 -4.08
CA SER A 125 4.24 -13.17 -5.40
C SER A 125 2.74 -12.90 -5.36
N TRP A 126 2.27 -12.03 -6.26
CA TRP A 126 0.84 -11.87 -6.49
C TRP A 126 0.20 -13.15 -7.04
N PHE A 127 0.84 -13.75 -8.05
CA PHE A 127 0.41 -14.99 -8.67
C PHE A 127 1.27 -16.16 -8.15
N HIS A 128 0.63 -17.16 -7.59
CA HIS A 128 1.26 -18.40 -7.17
C HIS A 128 0.75 -19.55 -8.05
N SER A 129 1.64 -20.16 -8.84
CA SER A 129 1.26 -21.21 -9.80
C SER A 129 0.73 -22.49 -9.14
N MET A 130 1.08 -22.72 -7.88
CA MET A 130 0.77 -23.93 -7.12
C MET A 130 -0.58 -23.89 -6.39
N VAL A 131 -1.28 -22.75 -6.37
CA VAL A 131 -2.54 -22.61 -5.63
C VAL A 131 -3.76 -22.89 -6.48
N SER A 132 -4.79 -23.48 -5.86
CA SER A 132 -6.07 -23.78 -6.52
C SER A 132 -6.76 -22.50 -7.02
N PRO A 133 -7.62 -22.60 -8.06
CA PRO A 133 -8.42 -21.45 -8.50
C PRO A 133 -9.26 -20.81 -7.38
N ALA A 134 -9.85 -21.64 -6.51
CA ALA A 134 -10.64 -21.16 -5.36
C ALA A 134 -9.79 -20.32 -4.39
N HIS A 135 -8.57 -20.76 -4.08
CA HIS A 135 -7.66 -20.00 -3.25
C HIS A 135 -7.27 -18.66 -3.90
N ARG A 136 -6.99 -18.65 -5.21
CA ARG A 136 -6.69 -17.39 -5.94
C ARG A 136 -7.83 -16.39 -5.86
N MET A 137 -9.07 -16.85 -6.02
CA MET A 137 -10.25 -15.98 -5.97
C MET A 137 -10.45 -15.35 -4.58
N SER A 138 -10.24 -16.12 -3.51
CA SER A 138 -10.33 -15.61 -2.15
C SER A 138 -9.13 -14.75 -1.72
N ARG A 139 -7.93 -15.08 -2.22
CA ARG A 139 -6.67 -14.44 -1.90
C ARG A 139 -6.59 -13.00 -2.39
N SER A 140 -7.06 -12.73 -3.61
CA SER A 140 -6.94 -11.41 -4.23
C SER A 140 -7.59 -10.28 -3.42
N PRO A 141 -8.87 -10.36 -3.00
CA PRO A 141 -9.47 -9.31 -2.20
C PRO A 141 -8.83 -9.17 -0.80
N LYS A 142 -8.36 -10.26 -0.18
CA LYS A 142 -7.64 -10.23 1.10
C LYS A 142 -6.33 -9.45 1.01
N ARG A 143 -5.55 -9.68 -0.05
CA ARG A 143 -4.27 -8.98 -0.29
C ARG A 143 -4.41 -7.50 -0.62
N MET A 144 -5.61 -7.04 -0.88
CA MET A 144 -5.93 -5.65 -1.13
C MET A 144 -6.56 -4.98 0.09
N ALA A 145 -6.48 -5.60 1.27
CA ALA A 145 -6.82 -4.95 2.55
C ALA A 145 -5.97 -3.68 2.73
N GLU A 146 -6.57 -2.67 3.32
CA GLU A 146 -5.98 -1.33 3.41
C GLU A 146 -5.94 -0.84 4.86
N PHE A 147 -4.85 -0.19 5.25
CA PHE A 147 -4.77 0.68 6.40
C PHE A 147 -5.01 2.11 5.92
N LEU A 148 -5.90 2.84 6.55
CA LEU A 148 -6.41 4.13 6.09
C LEU A 148 -6.21 5.19 7.16
N VAL A 149 -5.63 6.33 6.80
CA VAL A 149 -5.45 7.46 7.70
C VAL A 149 -6.24 8.65 7.19
N TYR A 150 -7.12 9.21 8.03
CA TYR A 150 -8.00 10.31 7.64
C TYR A 150 -7.24 11.59 7.31
N GLY A 151 -7.61 12.23 6.22
CA GLY A 151 -7.09 13.53 5.79
C GLY A 151 -5.68 13.45 5.22
N ALA A 152 -4.65 13.53 6.05
CA ALA A 152 -3.26 13.59 5.61
C ALA A 152 -2.32 12.82 6.55
N VAL A 153 -1.21 12.32 5.99
CA VAL A 153 -0.16 11.65 6.76
C VAL A 153 1.10 12.50 6.74
N PRO A 154 1.53 13.05 7.89
CA PRO A 154 2.82 13.75 7.99
C PRO A 154 3.99 12.82 7.65
N LEU A 155 5.00 13.32 6.95
CA LEU A 155 6.18 12.54 6.56
C LEU A 155 6.96 11.94 7.75
N GLY A 156 6.78 12.46 8.96
CA GLY A 156 7.35 11.88 10.19
C GLY A 156 6.85 10.46 10.52
N PHE A 157 5.75 10.00 9.90
CA PHE A 157 5.25 8.62 10.02
C PHE A 157 5.86 7.66 8.99
N VAL A 158 6.65 8.18 8.05
CA VAL A 158 7.36 7.39 7.05
C VAL A 158 8.68 6.90 7.61
N GLY A 159 8.78 5.60 7.83
CA GLY A 159 10.01 4.97 8.36
C GLY A 159 11.10 4.84 7.30
N CYS A 160 10.73 4.59 6.04
CA CYS A 160 11.65 4.60 4.90
C CYS A 160 10.90 4.79 3.58
N ILE A 161 11.67 5.08 2.52
CA ILE A 161 11.19 5.12 1.14
C ILE A 161 11.83 3.97 0.38
N ILE A 162 11.03 3.24 -0.41
CA ILE A 162 11.51 2.13 -1.25
C ILE A 162 11.39 2.53 -2.71
N VAL A 163 12.46 2.28 -3.45
CA VAL A 163 12.58 2.52 -4.88
C VAL A 163 13.05 1.27 -5.62
N LYS A 164 12.79 1.21 -6.92
CA LYS A 164 13.19 0.09 -7.78
C LYS A 164 14.67 0.16 -8.17
N THR A 165 15.19 1.36 -8.47
CA THR A 165 16.51 1.57 -9.05
C THR A 165 17.37 2.52 -8.22
N ASP A 166 18.69 2.39 -8.35
CA ASP A 166 19.64 3.30 -7.71
C ASP A 166 19.54 4.73 -8.30
N ASP A 167 19.26 4.88 -9.58
CA ASP A 167 19.04 6.19 -10.20
C ASP A 167 17.88 6.95 -9.53
N MET A 168 16.78 6.24 -9.22
CA MET A 168 15.66 6.84 -8.52
C MET A 168 16.03 7.16 -7.06
N ARG A 169 16.81 6.30 -6.39
CA ARG A 169 17.33 6.58 -5.04
C ARG A 169 18.14 7.86 -5.03
N ASP A 170 19.10 8.01 -5.93
CA ASP A 170 20.02 9.15 -5.99
C ASP A 170 19.29 10.45 -6.31
N LYS A 171 18.27 10.37 -7.18
CA LYS A 171 17.38 11.50 -7.48
C LYS A 171 16.59 11.94 -6.24
N LEU A 172 16.00 11.00 -5.51
CA LEU A 172 15.25 11.29 -4.28
C LEU A 172 16.18 11.74 -3.16
N GLN A 173 17.40 11.19 -3.05
CA GLN A 173 18.39 11.64 -2.08
C GLN A 173 18.76 13.11 -2.31
N THR A 174 18.96 13.52 -3.55
CA THR A 174 19.21 14.92 -3.91
C THR A 174 18.07 15.84 -3.46
N MET A 175 16.81 15.40 -3.64
CA MET A 175 15.63 16.14 -3.16
C MET A 175 15.56 16.16 -1.62
N MET A 176 15.90 15.05 -0.97
CA MET A 176 15.94 14.94 0.49
C MET A 176 16.98 15.88 1.09
N ASP A 177 18.19 15.92 0.52
CA ASP A 177 19.30 16.78 0.97
C ASP A 177 18.96 18.27 0.86
N ALA A 178 18.07 18.64 -0.08
CA ALA A 178 17.57 20.01 -0.23
C ALA A 178 16.36 20.33 0.69
N SER A 179 15.95 19.40 1.53
CA SER A 179 14.78 19.51 2.41
C SER A 179 15.19 19.49 3.89
N ILE A 180 14.21 19.64 4.77
CA ILE A 180 14.38 19.46 6.22
C ILE A 180 14.24 18.00 6.68
N TRP A 181 13.89 17.10 5.75
CA TRP A 181 13.60 15.69 6.04
C TRP A 181 14.85 14.83 5.88
N ASN A 182 14.91 13.76 6.68
CA ASN A 182 15.97 12.76 6.61
C ASN A 182 15.34 11.37 6.71
N ILE A 183 14.66 10.94 5.64
CA ILE A 183 13.99 9.63 5.58
C ILE A 183 14.91 8.67 4.80
N PRO A 184 15.28 7.51 5.36
CA PRO A 184 16.09 6.52 4.65
C PRO A 184 15.47 6.08 3.34
N ILE A 185 16.28 5.97 2.27
CA ILE A 185 15.85 5.53 0.95
C ILE A 185 16.59 4.23 0.61
N HIS A 186 15.84 3.16 0.32
CA HIS A 186 16.41 1.84 0.03
C HIS A 186 16.01 1.38 -1.38
N THR A 187 16.98 0.85 -2.13
CA THR A 187 16.75 0.20 -3.41
C THR A 187 16.37 -1.26 -3.17
N LYS A 188 15.12 -1.62 -3.46
CA LYS A 188 14.56 -2.98 -3.27
C LYS A 188 13.75 -3.39 -4.50
N PRO A 189 14.40 -3.77 -5.61
CA PRO A 189 13.68 -4.11 -6.86
C PRO A 189 12.66 -5.24 -6.69
N GLY A 190 12.87 -6.17 -5.77
CA GLY A 190 11.91 -7.23 -5.46
C GLY A 190 10.57 -6.77 -4.89
N CYS A 191 10.41 -5.49 -4.50
CA CYS A 191 9.12 -4.90 -4.14
C CYS A 191 8.29 -4.44 -5.37
N PHE A 192 8.79 -4.65 -6.58
CA PHE A 192 8.20 -4.23 -7.84
C PHE A 192 7.97 -5.42 -8.76
N TYR A 193 7.11 -5.26 -9.77
CA TYR A 193 6.96 -6.22 -10.86
C TYR A 193 8.13 -6.07 -11.85
N GLY A 194 8.53 -7.19 -12.48
CA GLY A 194 9.62 -7.25 -13.47
C GLY A 194 10.86 -7.97 -13.02
#